data_2f509191b13c4b7e46d0c8379c08424f
#
_entry.id   2f509191b13c4b7e46d0c8379c08424f
#
_cell.length_a   1.000
_cell.length_b   1.000
_cell.length_c   1.000
_cell.angle_alpha   90.00
_cell.angle_beta   90.00
_cell.angle_gamma   90.00
#
_symmetry.space_group_name_H-M   'P 1'
#
loop_
_entity.id
_entity.type
_entity.pdbx_description
1 polymer ?
#
loop_
_entity_poly.entity_id
_entity_poly.type
_entity_poly.pdbx_seq_one_letter_code
_entity_poly.pdbx_strand_id
1 'polypeptide(L)'
;MLEGLLAAHRRYDELSAQLSQPDAASDIGRYRALMKEYKELEPLSRQYLALAAAEAALAEAKELLYSRDAELSAMAAEQKTEAEEQIARLTDEARLMLLPHDPRDDRSVIMELRAGTGGEEAALFAADLYRMYSLYAAARGWQVELMNANETELGGYREIVFSVEGEKVFSRLKFESGIHRVQRVPVTDSQGKIQTSAVTVAVLPEADEVEIRIDPKDLKIDTFRSSGAGGQHINKTESAIRITHLPTGLVVECQDERSQYKNKDRAMKILRSRLLEQAEQEQNDSIAADRRRQVGSGDRSGRIRTYNFPQNRVSDHRIELTLYRLDAVMNGDLDLLIEPLLAHEQAEKLQNREHPE
;
A
#
# COMPACT_ATOMS: atom_id res chain seq x y z
N MET A 1 7.45 -11.62 -21.10
CA MET A 1 6.03 -11.27 -20.89
C MET A 1 5.14 -12.49 -21.03
N LEU A 2 5.01 -13.14 -22.18
CA LEU A 2 4.19 -14.35 -22.38
C LEU A 2 4.52 -15.47 -21.38
N GLU A 3 5.78 -15.71 -21.08
CA GLU A 3 6.19 -16.69 -20.05
C GLU A 3 5.64 -16.35 -18.65
N GLY A 4 5.57 -15.06 -18.30
CA GLY A 4 5.00 -14.62 -17.02
C GLY A 4 3.50 -14.86 -16.95
N LEU A 5 2.75 -14.58 -18.03
CA LEU A 5 1.31 -14.87 -18.10
C LEU A 5 1.03 -16.38 -18.07
N LEU A 6 1.83 -17.16 -18.79
CA LEU A 6 1.72 -18.62 -18.79
C LEU A 6 2.00 -19.20 -17.40
N ALA A 7 3.02 -18.68 -16.71
CA ALA A 7 3.33 -19.10 -15.35
C ALA A 7 2.16 -18.77 -14.37
N ALA A 8 1.59 -17.57 -14.48
CA ALA A 8 0.43 -17.15 -13.70
C ALA A 8 -0.79 -18.02 -13.97
N HIS A 9 -1.08 -18.35 -15.25
CA HIS A 9 -2.18 -19.24 -15.62
C HIS A 9 -2.00 -20.66 -15.07
N ARG A 10 -0.80 -21.23 -15.19
CA ARG A 10 -0.51 -22.57 -14.62
C ARG A 10 -0.70 -22.59 -13.11
N ARG A 11 -0.24 -21.52 -12.44
CA ARG A 11 -0.39 -21.41 -11.00
C ARG A 11 -1.85 -21.27 -10.58
N TYR A 12 -2.63 -20.50 -11.35
CA TYR A 12 -4.09 -20.39 -11.17
C TYR A 12 -4.79 -21.75 -11.27
N ASP A 13 -4.44 -22.57 -12.27
CA ASP A 13 -5.01 -23.92 -12.43
C ASP A 13 -4.61 -24.86 -11.29
N GLU A 14 -3.35 -24.80 -10.82
CA GLU A 14 -2.91 -25.55 -9.63
C GLU A 14 -3.71 -25.17 -8.39
N LEU A 15 -3.93 -23.86 -8.16
CA LEU A 15 -4.71 -23.36 -7.04
C LEU A 15 -6.18 -23.78 -7.14
N SER A 16 -6.76 -23.72 -8.34
CA SER A 16 -8.11 -24.20 -8.61
C SER A 16 -8.26 -25.69 -8.25
N ALA A 17 -7.29 -26.50 -8.64
CA ALA A 17 -7.26 -27.93 -8.29
C ALA A 17 -7.11 -28.16 -6.78
N GLN A 18 -6.27 -27.38 -6.09
CA GLN A 18 -6.11 -27.48 -4.64
C GLN A 18 -7.36 -27.03 -3.87
N LEU A 19 -8.00 -25.95 -4.29
CA LEU A 19 -9.24 -25.44 -3.68
C LEU A 19 -10.44 -26.36 -3.89
N SER A 20 -10.42 -27.18 -4.94
CA SER A 20 -11.47 -28.18 -5.25
C SER A 20 -11.34 -29.46 -4.42
N GLN A 21 -10.27 -29.64 -3.63
CA GLN A 21 -10.10 -30.83 -2.78
C GLN A 21 -11.05 -30.78 -1.57
N PRO A 22 -11.63 -31.90 -1.14
CA PRO A 22 -12.60 -31.93 -0.04
C PRO A 22 -12.05 -31.46 1.30
N ASP A 23 -10.75 -31.55 1.52
CA ASP A 23 -10.02 -31.16 2.72
C ASP A 23 -9.44 -29.74 2.66
N ALA A 24 -9.59 -29.03 1.55
CA ALA A 24 -9.07 -27.67 1.38
C ALA A 24 -9.55 -26.70 2.47
N ALA A 25 -10.79 -26.86 2.95
CA ALA A 25 -11.40 -25.99 3.97
C ALA A 25 -11.07 -26.42 5.43
N SER A 26 -10.32 -27.52 5.63
CA SER A 26 -9.99 -28.02 6.98
C SER A 26 -9.07 -27.06 7.76
N ASP A 27 -8.24 -26.30 7.06
CA ASP A 27 -7.39 -25.22 7.61
C ASP A 27 -7.84 -23.88 7.04
N ILE A 28 -8.55 -23.12 7.86
CA ILE A 28 -9.12 -21.80 7.48
C ILE A 28 -8.03 -20.81 7.09
N GLY A 29 -6.87 -20.82 7.77
CA GLY A 29 -5.76 -19.91 7.48
C GLY A 29 -5.15 -20.19 6.10
N ARG A 30 -4.87 -21.47 5.83
CA ARG A 30 -4.37 -21.94 4.53
C ARG A 30 -5.38 -21.66 3.40
N TYR A 31 -6.65 -21.96 3.64
CA TYR A 31 -7.72 -21.72 2.67
C TYR A 31 -7.82 -20.25 2.27
N ARG A 32 -7.78 -19.33 3.26
CA ARG A 32 -7.81 -17.88 2.98
C ARG A 32 -6.60 -17.41 2.15
N ALA A 33 -5.41 -17.93 2.46
CA ALA A 33 -4.20 -17.60 1.69
C ALA A 33 -4.30 -18.08 0.23
N LEU A 34 -4.75 -19.34 0.01
CA LEU A 34 -4.95 -19.88 -1.32
C LEU A 34 -6.03 -19.13 -2.11
N MET A 35 -7.15 -18.76 -1.47
CA MET A 35 -8.22 -17.98 -2.09
C MET A 35 -7.78 -16.57 -2.46
N LYS A 36 -6.92 -15.95 -1.65
CA LYS A 36 -6.35 -14.64 -1.96
C LYS A 36 -5.47 -14.73 -3.21
N GLU A 37 -4.52 -15.67 -3.23
CA GLU A 37 -3.63 -15.89 -4.38
C GLU A 37 -4.42 -16.24 -5.66
N TYR A 38 -5.46 -17.06 -5.53
CA TYR A 38 -6.35 -17.45 -6.64
C TYR A 38 -7.05 -16.22 -7.26
N LYS A 39 -7.61 -15.33 -6.42
CA LYS A 39 -8.25 -14.08 -6.89
C LYS A 39 -7.26 -13.11 -7.53
N GLU A 40 -6.04 -13.03 -7.01
CA GLU A 40 -4.98 -12.18 -7.56
C GLU A 40 -4.54 -12.65 -8.95
N LEU A 41 -4.50 -13.97 -9.19
CA LEU A 41 -4.08 -14.55 -10.46
C LEU A 41 -5.21 -14.66 -11.51
N GLU A 42 -6.49 -14.58 -11.11
CA GLU A 42 -7.63 -14.71 -12.01
C GLU A 42 -7.57 -13.74 -13.22
N PRO A 43 -7.32 -12.41 -13.03
CA PRO A 43 -7.25 -11.50 -14.16
C PRO A 43 -6.08 -11.80 -15.10
N LEU A 44 -4.93 -12.25 -14.59
CA LEU A 44 -3.76 -12.64 -15.40
C LEU A 44 -4.04 -13.91 -16.20
N SER A 45 -4.71 -14.90 -15.60
CA SER A 45 -5.14 -16.13 -16.27
C SER A 45 -6.14 -15.83 -17.40
N ARG A 46 -7.12 -14.95 -17.15
CA ARG A 46 -8.09 -14.53 -18.16
C ARG A 46 -7.42 -13.81 -19.33
N GLN A 47 -6.45 -12.94 -19.04
CA GLN A 47 -5.68 -12.21 -20.04
C GLN A 47 -4.84 -13.16 -20.91
N TYR A 48 -4.23 -14.18 -20.30
CA TYR A 48 -3.51 -15.22 -21.02
C TYR A 48 -4.41 -15.96 -22.01
N LEU A 49 -5.60 -16.39 -21.55
CA LEU A 49 -6.56 -17.11 -22.42
C LEU A 49 -7.07 -16.24 -23.56
N ALA A 50 -7.34 -14.94 -23.29
CA ALA A 50 -7.78 -14.01 -24.33
C ALA A 50 -6.68 -13.80 -25.38
N LEU A 51 -5.43 -13.67 -24.97
CA LEU A 51 -4.29 -13.52 -25.88
C LEU A 51 -4.07 -14.79 -26.71
N ALA A 52 -4.12 -15.97 -26.08
CA ALA A 52 -3.99 -17.25 -26.79
C ALA A 52 -5.12 -17.46 -27.81
N ALA A 53 -6.36 -17.06 -27.49
CA ALA A 53 -7.48 -17.12 -28.43
C ALA A 53 -7.28 -16.16 -29.63
N ALA A 54 -6.79 -14.94 -29.39
CA ALA A 54 -6.50 -13.98 -30.45
C ALA A 54 -5.35 -14.46 -31.36
N GLU A 55 -4.30 -15.07 -30.78
CA GLU A 55 -3.20 -15.68 -31.56
C GLU A 55 -3.68 -16.86 -32.42
N ALA A 56 -4.57 -17.70 -31.87
CA ALA A 56 -5.19 -18.79 -32.62
C ALA A 56 -6.06 -18.27 -33.80
N ALA A 57 -6.87 -17.23 -33.55
CA ALA A 57 -7.67 -16.59 -34.60
C ALA A 57 -6.78 -15.97 -35.69
N LEU A 58 -5.66 -15.37 -35.31
CA LEU A 58 -4.69 -14.84 -36.27
C LEU A 58 -4.05 -15.96 -37.13
N ALA A 59 -3.73 -17.09 -36.52
CA ALA A 59 -3.18 -18.25 -37.23
C ALA A 59 -4.21 -18.82 -38.24
N GLU A 60 -5.46 -18.97 -37.84
CA GLU A 60 -6.55 -19.42 -38.71
C GLU A 60 -6.78 -18.44 -39.86
N ALA A 61 -6.87 -17.14 -39.59
CA ALA A 61 -7.00 -16.12 -40.61
C ALA A 61 -5.84 -16.14 -41.64
N LYS A 62 -4.61 -16.36 -41.18
CA LYS A 62 -3.42 -16.50 -42.03
C LYS A 62 -3.48 -17.73 -42.95
N GLU A 63 -4.02 -18.85 -42.49
CA GLU A 63 -4.23 -20.05 -43.32
C GLU A 63 -5.29 -19.79 -44.39
N LEU A 64 -6.41 -19.13 -44.04
CA LEU A 64 -7.52 -18.84 -44.94
C LEU A 64 -7.15 -17.79 -46.02
N LEU A 65 -6.15 -16.92 -45.79
CA LEU A 65 -5.66 -15.96 -46.80
C LEU A 65 -5.19 -16.65 -48.10
N TYR A 66 -4.71 -17.90 -48.01
CA TYR A 66 -4.25 -18.67 -49.16
C TYR A 66 -5.39 -19.48 -49.85
N SER A 67 -6.65 -19.26 -49.42
CA SER A 67 -7.80 -19.88 -50.09
C SER A 67 -7.91 -19.46 -51.54
N ARG A 68 -8.38 -20.37 -52.41
CA ARG A 68 -8.68 -20.08 -53.81
C ARG A 68 -9.99 -19.28 -53.99
N ASP A 69 -10.78 -19.20 -52.95
CA ASP A 69 -12.02 -18.44 -52.92
C ASP A 69 -11.74 -16.97 -52.55
N ALA A 70 -12.05 -16.06 -53.44
CA ALA A 70 -11.76 -14.64 -53.30
C ALA A 70 -12.57 -13.99 -52.14
N GLU A 71 -13.80 -14.45 -51.87
CA GLU A 71 -14.62 -13.94 -50.78
C GLU A 71 -14.02 -14.39 -49.41
N LEU A 72 -13.64 -15.67 -49.30
CA LEU A 72 -12.98 -16.18 -48.09
C LEU A 72 -11.64 -15.51 -47.83
N SER A 73 -10.85 -15.25 -48.87
CA SER A 73 -9.57 -14.53 -48.75
C SER A 73 -9.76 -13.08 -48.30
N ALA A 74 -10.80 -12.40 -48.78
CA ALA A 74 -11.13 -11.03 -48.38
C ALA A 74 -11.57 -10.99 -46.89
N MET A 75 -12.45 -11.89 -46.45
CA MET A 75 -12.86 -12.02 -45.06
C MET A 75 -11.68 -12.35 -44.14
N ALA A 76 -10.78 -13.24 -44.58
CA ALA A 76 -9.59 -13.59 -43.83
C ALA A 76 -8.63 -12.40 -43.67
N ALA A 77 -8.54 -11.52 -44.67
CA ALA A 77 -7.73 -10.31 -44.57
C ALA A 77 -8.28 -9.33 -43.50
N GLU A 78 -9.58 -9.19 -43.41
CA GLU A 78 -10.25 -8.38 -42.38
C GLU A 78 -10.05 -8.97 -40.98
N GLN A 79 -10.33 -10.28 -40.84
CA GLN A 79 -10.12 -10.99 -39.58
C GLN A 79 -8.67 -10.95 -39.09
N LYS A 80 -7.72 -11.04 -40.01
CA LYS A 80 -6.28 -10.90 -39.68
C LYS A 80 -6.00 -9.54 -39.06
N THR A 81 -6.49 -8.45 -39.70
CA THR A 81 -6.26 -7.08 -39.20
C THR A 81 -6.88 -6.91 -37.81
N GLU A 82 -8.10 -7.37 -37.61
CA GLU A 82 -8.81 -7.31 -36.34
C GLU A 82 -8.06 -8.11 -35.24
N ALA A 83 -7.59 -9.31 -35.55
CA ALA A 83 -6.83 -10.14 -34.63
C ALA A 83 -5.47 -9.49 -34.26
N GLU A 84 -4.76 -8.87 -35.24
CA GLU A 84 -3.51 -8.15 -35.01
C GLU A 84 -3.72 -6.95 -34.08
N GLU A 85 -4.77 -6.17 -34.26
CA GLU A 85 -5.14 -5.04 -33.38
C GLU A 85 -5.52 -5.54 -31.97
N GLN A 86 -6.27 -6.63 -31.89
CA GLN A 86 -6.64 -7.25 -30.61
C GLN A 86 -5.43 -7.76 -29.85
N ILE A 87 -4.49 -8.45 -30.51
CA ILE A 87 -3.24 -8.91 -29.90
C ILE A 87 -2.42 -7.73 -29.39
N ALA A 88 -2.28 -6.66 -30.16
CA ALA A 88 -1.55 -5.48 -29.73
C ALA A 88 -2.14 -4.90 -28.45
N ARG A 89 -3.46 -4.69 -28.41
CA ARG A 89 -4.17 -4.19 -27.24
C ARG A 89 -4.01 -5.10 -26.02
N LEU A 90 -4.26 -6.41 -26.18
CA LEU A 90 -4.15 -7.39 -25.09
C LEU A 90 -2.70 -7.50 -24.59
N THR A 91 -1.73 -7.32 -25.46
CA THR A 91 -0.30 -7.30 -25.10
C THR A 91 0.05 -6.12 -24.22
N ASP A 92 -0.43 -4.92 -24.54
CA ASP A 92 -0.20 -3.72 -23.75
C ASP A 92 -0.90 -3.80 -22.39
N GLU A 93 -2.14 -4.28 -22.35
CA GLU A 93 -2.86 -4.56 -21.10
C GLU A 93 -2.09 -5.56 -20.23
N ALA A 94 -1.57 -6.65 -20.83
CA ALA A 94 -0.80 -7.67 -20.13
C ALA A 94 0.51 -7.12 -19.54
N ARG A 95 1.18 -6.20 -20.24
CA ARG A 95 2.39 -5.53 -19.72
C ARG A 95 2.08 -4.75 -18.46
N LEU A 96 0.96 -4.04 -18.41
CA LEU A 96 0.52 -3.30 -17.24
C LEU A 96 0.16 -4.23 -16.07
N MET A 97 -0.57 -5.33 -16.34
CA MET A 97 -0.96 -6.30 -15.32
C MET A 97 0.23 -7.04 -14.69
N LEU A 98 1.33 -7.22 -15.45
CA LEU A 98 2.53 -7.87 -14.97
C LEU A 98 3.50 -6.94 -14.23
N LEU A 99 3.17 -5.64 -14.08
CA LEU A 99 3.96 -4.75 -13.24
C LEU A 99 3.94 -5.23 -11.79
N PRO A 100 5.06 -5.11 -11.07
CA PRO A 100 5.09 -5.51 -9.67
C PRO A 100 4.06 -4.70 -8.88
N HIS A 101 3.12 -5.43 -8.29
CA HIS A 101 2.12 -4.87 -7.39
C HIS A 101 2.76 -4.58 -6.03
N ASP A 102 2.58 -3.37 -5.51
CA ASP A 102 2.99 -3.04 -4.14
C ASP A 102 1.95 -3.66 -3.18
N PRO A 103 2.34 -4.59 -2.29
CA PRO A 103 1.39 -5.21 -1.36
C PRO A 103 0.69 -4.19 -0.43
N ARG A 104 1.20 -2.96 -0.35
CA ARG A 104 0.58 -1.87 0.39
C ARG A 104 -0.59 -1.23 -0.35
N ASP A 105 -0.66 -1.40 -1.70
CA ASP A 105 -1.67 -0.74 -2.54
C ASP A 105 -3.11 -1.15 -2.17
N ASP A 106 -3.32 -2.34 -1.63
CA ASP A 106 -4.65 -2.84 -1.21
C ASP A 106 -5.06 -2.39 0.22
N ARG A 107 -4.15 -1.72 0.94
CA ARG A 107 -4.39 -1.36 2.35
C ARG A 107 -5.24 -0.11 2.49
N SER A 108 -5.94 -0.03 3.61
CA SER A 108 -6.48 1.20 4.17
C SER A 108 -5.35 2.16 4.54
N VAL A 109 -5.66 3.44 4.71
CA VAL A 109 -4.65 4.45 5.01
C VAL A 109 -5.02 5.29 6.23
N ILE A 110 -3.99 5.77 6.90
CA ILE A 110 -4.08 6.86 7.86
C ILE A 110 -3.52 8.11 7.18
N MET A 111 -4.35 9.14 7.10
CA MET A 111 -3.97 10.44 6.54
C MET A 111 -3.77 11.47 7.65
N GLU A 112 -2.67 12.21 7.55
CA GLU A 112 -2.36 13.31 8.46
C GLU A 112 -2.17 14.59 7.67
N LEU A 113 -2.97 15.59 7.98
CA LEU A 113 -2.82 16.92 7.43
C LEU A 113 -2.33 17.87 8.53
N ARG A 114 -1.26 18.58 8.25
CA ARG A 114 -0.71 19.58 9.19
C ARG A 114 -0.57 20.92 8.51
N ALA A 115 -1.07 21.97 9.15
CA ALA A 115 -0.85 23.33 8.73
C ALA A 115 0.66 23.64 8.78
N GLY A 116 1.21 24.03 7.63
CA GLY A 116 2.59 24.47 7.49
C GLY A 116 2.71 26.00 7.51
N THR A 117 3.48 26.54 6.57
CA THR A 117 3.64 28.00 6.43
C THR A 117 2.31 28.66 6.05
N GLY A 118 1.87 29.66 6.82
CA GLY A 118 0.65 30.44 6.51
C GLY A 118 -0.26 30.67 7.72
N GLY A 119 0.07 30.11 8.89
CA GLY A 119 -0.69 30.32 10.13
C GLY A 119 -2.13 29.85 10.01
N GLU A 120 -3.09 30.72 10.35
CA GLU A 120 -4.53 30.41 10.35
C GLU A 120 -5.05 30.02 8.95
N GLU A 121 -4.54 30.66 7.90
CA GLU A 121 -4.92 30.34 6.52
C GLU A 121 -4.50 28.92 6.10
N ALA A 122 -3.34 28.46 6.58
CA ALA A 122 -2.93 27.09 6.37
C ALA A 122 -3.85 26.09 7.11
N ALA A 123 -4.32 26.46 8.30
CA ALA A 123 -5.26 25.64 9.06
C ALA A 123 -6.64 25.57 8.38
N LEU A 124 -7.14 26.66 7.82
CA LEU A 124 -8.38 26.68 7.04
C LEU A 124 -8.23 25.83 5.75
N PHE A 125 -7.08 25.91 5.10
CA PHE A 125 -6.83 25.09 3.92
C PHE A 125 -6.71 23.60 4.26
N ALA A 126 -6.20 23.24 5.44
CA ALA A 126 -6.22 21.85 5.91
C ALA A 126 -7.67 21.32 6.06
N ALA A 127 -8.59 22.18 6.54
CA ALA A 127 -10.02 21.83 6.59
C ALA A 127 -10.63 21.64 5.19
N ASP A 128 -10.27 22.49 4.23
CA ASP A 128 -10.71 22.34 2.84
C ASP A 128 -10.19 21.03 2.22
N LEU A 129 -8.92 20.66 2.45
CA LEU A 129 -8.35 19.40 1.99
C LEU A 129 -9.03 18.19 2.65
N TYR A 130 -9.28 18.24 3.96
CA TYR A 130 -10.02 17.16 4.65
C TYR A 130 -11.41 16.96 4.04
N ARG A 131 -12.14 18.05 3.78
CA ARG A 131 -13.43 18.00 3.10
C ARG A 131 -13.30 17.38 1.70
N MET A 132 -12.32 17.81 0.91
CA MET A 132 -12.03 17.26 -0.42
C MET A 132 -11.80 15.75 -0.38
N TYR A 133 -10.95 15.25 0.53
CA TYR A 133 -10.68 13.82 0.66
C TYR A 133 -11.90 13.05 1.15
N SER A 134 -12.68 13.62 2.08
CA SER A 134 -13.93 13.00 2.56
C SER A 134 -14.96 12.84 1.45
N LEU A 135 -15.10 13.84 0.58
CA LEU A 135 -16.00 13.77 -0.59
C LEU A 135 -15.53 12.74 -1.62
N TYR A 136 -14.21 12.68 -1.87
CA TYR A 136 -13.62 11.67 -2.75
C TYR A 136 -13.83 10.25 -2.22
N ALA A 137 -13.57 10.04 -0.93
CA ALA A 137 -13.80 8.76 -0.26
C ALA A 137 -15.26 8.33 -0.35
N ALA A 138 -16.20 9.25 -0.07
CA ALA A 138 -17.63 8.99 -0.18
C ALA A 138 -18.05 8.59 -1.61
N ALA A 139 -17.52 9.26 -2.63
CA ALA A 139 -17.77 8.92 -4.04
C ALA A 139 -17.26 7.52 -4.42
N ARG A 140 -16.23 7.03 -3.73
CA ARG A 140 -15.64 5.70 -3.90
C ARG A 140 -16.27 4.61 -3.02
N GLY A 141 -17.19 4.98 -2.14
CA GLY A 141 -17.77 4.06 -1.16
C GLY A 141 -16.81 3.69 -0.03
N TRP A 142 -15.74 4.47 0.19
CA TRP A 142 -14.81 4.31 1.29
C TRP A 142 -15.35 4.95 2.56
N GLN A 143 -14.96 4.40 3.71
CA GLN A 143 -15.33 4.95 5.02
C GLN A 143 -14.21 5.86 5.51
N VAL A 144 -14.59 6.99 6.11
CA VAL A 144 -13.67 7.95 6.73
C VAL A 144 -13.98 8.05 8.20
N GLU A 145 -12.97 7.80 9.05
CA GLU A 145 -13.11 7.92 10.50
C GLU A 145 -12.11 8.96 11.02
N LEU A 146 -12.58 9.94 11.77
CA LEU A 146 -11.74 10.94 12.41
C LEU A 146 -11.08 10.35 13.65
N MET A 147 -9.75 10.28 13.65
CA MET A 147 -8.96 9.75 14.78
C MET A 147 -8.55 10.85 15.76
N ASN A 148 -8.06 11.98 15.23
CA ASN A 148 -7.62 13.11 16.06
C ASN A 148 -7.74 14.43 15.30
N ALA A 149 -8.08 15.52 15.98
CA ALA A 149 -8.16 16.86 15.40
C ALA A 149 -7.70 17.91 16.41
N ASN A 150 -6.89 18.87 15.92
CA ASN A 150 -6.51 20.07 16.63
C ASN A 150 -7.10 21.26 15.87
N GLU A 151 -8.31 21.65 16.29
CA GLU A 151 -9.08 22.72 15.65
C GLU A 151 -8.57 24.11 16.03
N THR A 152 -8.81 25.07 15.14
CA THR A 152 -8.57 26.48 15.40
C THR A 152 -9.92 27.21 15.63
N GLU A 153 -9.86 28.43 16.21
CA GLU A 153 -11.06 29.22 16.51
C GLU A 153 -11.89 29.58 15.27
N LEU A 154 -11.26 29.63 14.10
CA LEU A 154 -11.92 29.95 12.82
C LEU A 154 -12.39 28.69 12.04
N GLY A 155 -12.36 27.51 12.66
CA GLY A 155 -12.82 26.26 12.05
C GLY A 155 -11.81 25.60 11.12
N GLY A 156 -10.53 25.99 11.20
CA GLY A 156 -9.43 25.29 10.54
C GLY A 156 -8.85 24.19 11.40
N TYR A 157 -7.91 23.40 10.85
CA TYR A 157 -7.16 22.37 11.58
C TYR A 157 -5.67 22.69 11.58
N ARG A 158 -5.06 22.83 12.77
CA ARG A 158 -3.60 22.82 12.89
C ARG A 158 -3.04 21.46 12.53
N GLU A 159 -3.74 20.43 12.96
CA GLU A 159 -3.49 19.04 12.66
C GLU A 159 -4.81 18.27 12.62
N ILE A 160 -4.98 17.40 11.64
CA ILE A 160 -6.09 16.48 11.59
C ILE A 160 -5.58 15.12 11.11
N VAL A 161 -5.98 14.06 11.80
CA VAL A 161 -5.63 12.66 11.51
C VAL A 161 -6.93 11.88 11.35
N PHE A 162 -7.05 11.16 10.26
CA PHE A 162 -8.22 10.35 9.96
C PHE A 162 -7.82 9.09 9.19
N SER A 163 -8.57 8.00 9.38
CA SER A 163 -8.46 6.80 8.57
C SER A 163 -9.36 6.86 7.35
N VAL A 164 -8.93 6.21 6.29
CA VAL A 164 -9.75 5.93 5.10
C VAL A 164 -9.71 4.45 4.83
N GLU A 165 -10.85 3.78 4.98
CA GLU A 165 -10.98 2.33 4.85
C GLU A 165 -11.75 1.97 3.58
N GLY A 166 -11.25 0.96 2.84
CA GLY A 166 -11.86 0.49 1.60
C GLY A 166 -10.90 -0.32 0.75
N GLU A 167 -11.33 -0.68 -0.44
CA GLU A 167 -10.50 -1.41 -1.39
C GLU A 167 -9.56 -0.48 -2.15
N LYS A 168 -8.26 -0.84 -2.22
CA LYS A 168 -7.24 -0.13 -3.01
C LYS A 168 -7.09 1.35 -2.66
N VAL A 169 -7.26 1.69 -1.38
CA VAL A 169 -7.21 3.07 -0.92
C VAL A 169 -5.80 3.63 -1.06
N PHE A 170 -4.78 2.91 -0.58
CA PHE A 170 -3.39 3.36 -0.64
C PHE A 170 -2.91 3.54 -2.08
N SER A 171 -3.30 2.66 -3.01
CA SER A 171 -2.90 2.75 -4.42
C SER A 171 -3.24 4.10 -5.06
N ARG A 172 -4.31 4.76 -4.59
CA ARG A 172 -4.76 6.06 -5.09
C ARG A 172 -4.27 7.22 -4.23
N LEU A 173 -4.43 7.12 -2.92
CA LEU A 173 -4.11 8.23 -2.02
C LEU A 173 -2.60 8.41 -1.77
N LYS A 174 -1.75 7.41 -2.06
CA LYS A 174 -0.29 7.53 -1.97
C LYS A 174 0.28 8.74 -2.73
N PHE A 175 -0.38 9.16 -3.81
CA PHE A 175 -0.01 10.34 -4.61
C PHE A 175 -0.35 11.66 -3.94
N GLU A 176 -1.10 11.66 -2.86
CA GLU A 176 -1.44 12.87 -2.10
C GLU A 176 -0.39 13.21 -1.05
N SER A 177 0.59 12.34 -0.81
CA SER A 177 1.63 12.59 0.18
C SER A 177 2.60 13.68 -0.28
N GLY A 178 2.80 14.69 0.56
CA GLY A 178 3.72 15.80 0.28
C GLY A 178 3.17 17.17 0.70
N ILE A 179 3.72 18.22 0.10
CA ILE A 179 3.37 19.62 0.43
C ILE A 179 2.38 20.17 -0.59
N HIS A 180 1.20 20.55 -0.12
CA HIS A 180 0.14 21.18 -0.89
C HIS A 180 0.15 22.69 -0.65
N ARG A 181 0.34 23.45 -1.72
CA ARG A 181 0.42 24.93 -1.67
C ARG A 181 -0.88 25.55 -2.17
N VAL A 182 -1.44 26.45 -1.37
CA VAL A 182 -2.62 27.24 -1.76
C VAL A 182 -2.23 28.69 -2.05
N GLN A 183 -2.88 29.27 -3.05
CA GLN A 183 -2.80 30.69 -3.41
C GLN A 183 -4.22 31.23 -3.50
N ARG A 184 -4.61 31.98 -2.47
CA ARG A 184 -5.91 32.66 -2.43
C ARG A 184 -5.83 33.93 -1.55
N VAL A 185 -6.86 34.74 -1.61
CA VAL A 185 -7.06 35.82 -0.64
C VAL A 185 -7.55 35.16 0.65
N PRO A 186 -6.81 35.24 1.78
CA PRO A 186 -7.24 34.69 3.05
C PRO A 186 -8.57 35.27 3.51
N VAL A 187 -9.40 34.49 4.16
CA VAL A 187 -10.66 34.95 4.78
C VAL A 187 -10.35 36.02 5.86
N THR A 188 -9.17 35.93 6.44
CA THR A 188 -8.68 36.84 7.50
C THR A 188 -8.03 38.13 6.99
N ASP A 189 -7.84 38.28 5.66
CA ASP A 189 -7.17 39.44 5.08
C ASP A 189 -8.18 40.50 4.63
N SER A 190 -8.15 41.66 5.30
CA SER A 190 -8.95 42.84 4.96
C SER A 190 -8.47 43.60 3.72
N GLN A 191 -7.23 43.36 3.26
CA GLN A 191 -6.61 44.09 2.14
C GLN A 191 -6.80 43.43 0.79
N GLY A 192 -7.39 42.24 0.74
CA GLY A 192 -7.64 41.49 -0.50
C GLY A 192 -6.37 41.01 -1.22
N LYS A 193 -5.23 40.89 -0.52
CA LYS A 193 -3.98 40.42 -1.12
C LYS A 193 -3.96 38.89 -1.19
N ILE A 194 -3.54 38.38 -2.35
CA ILE A 194 -3.29 36.94 -2.51
C ILE A 194 -2.11 36.55 -1.63
N GLN A 195 -2.34 35.63 -0.71
CA GLN A 195 -1.30 35.02 0.11
C GLN A 195 -1.04 33.59 -0.32
N THR A 196 0.11 33.07 0.09
CA THR A 196 0.52 31.71 -0.22
C THR A 196 0.73 30.94 1.08
N SER A 197 -0.07 29.92 1.28
CA SER A 197 0.01 29.02 2.44
C SER A 197 0.31 27.60 2.01
N ALA A 198 0.75 26.76 2.93
CA ALA A 198 1.09 25.38 2.67
C ALA A 198 0.54 24.45 3.76
N VAL A 199 0.13 23.28 3.35
CA VAL A 199 -0.27 22.16 4.21
C VAL A 199 0.55 20.95 3.84
N THR A 200 1.03 20.21 4.81
CA THR A 200 1.69 18.91 4.61
C THR A 200 0.68 17.81 4.76
N VAL A 201 0.70 16.86 3.83
CA VAL A 201 -0.13 15.66 3.82
C VAL A 201 0.79 14.46 3.93
N ALA A 202 0.58 13.62 4.93
CA ALA A 202 1.20 12.31 5.03
C ALA A 202 0.13 11.25 4.79
N VAL A 203 0.47 10.24 3.98
CA VAL A 203 -0.38 9.10 3.68
C VAL A 203 0.38 7.84 4.09
N LEU A 204 -0.08 7.20 5.13
CA LEU A 204 0.55 6.03 5.72
C LEU A 204 -0.36 4.82 5.52
N PRO A 205 0.13 3.71 4.94
CA PRO A 205 -0.66 2.50 4.88
C PRO A 205 -0.90 1.98 6.30
N GLU A 206 -2.10 1.47 6.55
CA GLU A 206 -2.42 0.83 7.82
C GLU A 206 -1.47 -0.35 8.05
N ALA A 207 -0.91 -0.41 9.25
CA ALA A 207 0.05 -1.44 9.62
C ALA A 207 -0.68 -2.70 10.07
N ASP A 208 -0.18 -3.88 9.68
CA ASP A 208 -0.66 -5.14 10.22
C ASP A 208 -0.25 -5.26 11.70
N GLU A 209 -1.08 -5.94 12.49
CA GLU A 209 -0.70 -6.33 13.85
C GLU A 209 0.55 -7.20 13.83
N VAL A 210 1.49 -6.88 14.69
CA VAL A 210 2.74 -7.64 14.80
C VAL A 210 2.48 -8.94 15.55
N GLU A 211 2.44 -10.07 14.83
CA GLU A 211 2.42 -11.39 15.44
C GLU A 211 3.84 -11.94 15.61
N ILE A 212 4.21 -12.26 16.84
CA ILE A 212 5.49 -12.93 17.14
C ILE A 212 5.30 -14.44 17.18
N ARG A 213 5.91 -15.13 16.23
CA ARG A 213 6.07 -16.59 16.21
C ARG A 213 7.51 -16.94 16.57
N ILE A 214 7.68 -17.59 17.71
CA ILE A 214 9.00 -18.03 18.20
C ILE A 214 9.18 -19.49 17.77
N ASP A 215 10.15 -19.76 16.88
CA ASP A 215 10.54 -21.14 16.57
C ASP A 215 11.41 -21.69 17.73
N PRO A 216 11.09 -22.86 18.28
CA PRO A 216 11.92 -23.52 19.29
C PRO A 216 13.38 -23.72 18.86
N LYS A 217 13.67 -23.82 17.56
CA LYS A 217 15.04 -23.95 17.03
C LYS A 217 15.89 -22.69 17.19
N ASP A 218 15.24 -21.52 17.29
CA ASP A 218 15.89 -20.23 17.45
C ASP A 218 16.18 -19.92 18.92
N LEU A 219 15.88 -20.87 19.82
CA LEU A 219 16.07 -20.70 21.26
C LEU A 219 17.21 -21.56 21.77
N LYS A 220 18.17 -20.92 22.43
CA LYS A 220 19.14 -21.60 23.31
C LYS A 220 18.65 -21.48 24.71
N ILE A 221 18.42 -22.62 25.39
CA ILE A 221 17.93 -22.69 26.77
C ILE A 221 19.03 -23.30 27.63
N ASP A 222 19.56 -22.51 28.55
CA ASP A 222 20.57 -22.91 29.51
C ASP A 222 19.95 -22.95 30.91
N THR A 223 20.29 -23.97 31.69
CA THR A 223 19.92 -24.06 33.10
C THR A 223 21.10 -23.70 33.96
N PHE A 224 20.86 -23.02 35.07
CA PHE A 224 21.90 -22.63 36.00
C PHE A 224 21.36 -22.60 37.42
N ARG A 225 22.29 -22.46 38.40
CA ARG A 225 21.91 -22.39 39.81
C ARG A 225 21.47 -21.00 40.18
N SER A 226 20.31 -20.90 40.84
CA SER A 226 19.79 -19.62 41.32
C SER A 226 20.76 -18.97 42.30
N SER A 227 20.96 -17.67 42.21
CA SER A 227 21.73 -16.87 43.15
C SER A 227 20.77 -16.13 44.09
N GLY A 228 21.01 -16.22 45.42
CA GLY A 228 20.19 -15.51 46.41
C GLY A 228 20.29 -16.07 47.80
N ALA A 229 19.77 -15.36 48.80
CA ALA A 229 19.69 -15.82 50.18
C ALA A 229 18.71 -16.99 50.30
N GLY A 230 19.21 -18.21 50.45
CA GLY A 230 18.38 -19.42 50.55
C GLY A 230 19.16 -20.61 51.09
N GLY A 231 18.48 -21.63 51.58
CA GLY A 231 19.03 -22.85 52.15
C GLY A 231 19.65 -23.80 51.12
N GLN A 232 20.01 -25.03 51.55
CA GLN A 232 20.70 -26.05 50.73
C GLN A 232 20.02 -26.36 49.37
N HIS A 233 18.71 -26.14 49.22
CA HIS A 233 17.99 -26.43 48.01
C HIS A 233 18.35 -25.47 46.85
N ILE A 234 18.54 -24.17 47.15
CA ILE A 234 18.87 -23.15 46.13
C ILE A 234 20.28 -23.36 45.58
N ASN A 235 21.21 -23.81 46.44
CA ASN A 235 22.61 -23.99 46.05
C ASN A 235 22.90 -25.33 45.34
N LYS A 236 21.98 -26.30 45.39
CA LYS A 236 22.16 -27.63 44.78
C LYS A 236 21.33 -27.86 43.53
N THR A 237 20.21 -27.14 43.34
CA THR A 237 19.27 -27.40 42.23
C THR A 237 19.42 -26.34 41.14
N GLU A 238 19.58 -26.75 39.89
CA GLU A 238 19.64 -25.86 38.71
C GLU A 238 18.20 -25.53 38.25
N SER A 239 17.52 -24.69 39.04
CA SER A 239 16.14 -24.29 38.79
C SER A 239 16.03 -22.99 37.95
N ALA A 240 17.11 -22.20 37.89
CA ALA A 240 17.14 -20.99 37.09
C ALA A 240 17.29 -21.30 35.60
N ILE A 241 16.62 -20.52 34.78
CA ILE A 241 16.59 -20.65 33.32
C ILE A 241 17.10 -19.38 32.69
N ARG A 242 17.98 -19.54 31.70
CA ARG A 242 18.38 -18.49 30.75
C ARG A 242 17.94 -18.90 29.35
N ILE A 243 17.15 -18.07 28.69
CA ILE A 243 16.73 -18.26 27.31
C ILE A 243 17.40 -17.19 26.47
N THR A 244 18.13 -17.60 25.44
CA THR A 244 18.73 -16.72 24.46
C THR A 244 18.02 -16.93 23.12
N HIS A 245 17.45 -15.88 22.56
CA HIS A 245 16.90 -15.90 21.20
C HIS A 245 18.04 -15.62 20.23
N LEU A 246 18.44 -16.64 19.48
CA LEU A 246 19.63 -16.61 18.62
C LEU A 246 19.61 -15.51 17.55
N PRO A 247 18.48 -15.28 16.80
CA PRO A 247 18.45 -14.27 15.76
C PRO A 247 18.61 -12.84 16.27
N THR A 248 18.00 -12.49 17.42
CA THR A 248 18.03 -11.12 17.97
C THR A 248 19.10 -10.93 19.05
N GLY A 249 19.67 -12.02 19.57
CA GLY A 249 20.60 -11.97 20.70
C GLY A 249 19.97 -11.61 22.05
N LEU A 250 18.62 -11.50 22.13
CA LEU A 250 17.91 -11.20 23.37
C LEU A 250 18.07 -12.33 24.37
N VAL A 251 18.46 -11.96 25.61
CA VAL A 251 18.64 -12.89 26.73
C VAL A 251 17.61 -12.57 27.82
N VAL A 252 16.91 -13.60 28.27
CA VAL A 252 15.99 -13.55 29.42
C VAL A 252 16.37 -14.58 30.44
N GLU A 253 16.50 -14.13 31.68
CA GLU A 253 16.78 -14.99 32.83
C GLU A 253 15.60 -14.98 33.80
N CYS A 254 15.25 -16.15 34.34
CA CYS A 254 14.21 -16.29 35.34
C CYS A 254 14.63 -17.29 36.41
N GLN A 255 14.60 -16.85 37.68
CA GLN A 255 14.99 -17.65 38.85
C GLN A 255 14.02 -17.50 40.04
N ASP A 256 12.81 -16.96 39.78
CA ASP A 256 11.87 -16.56 40.83
C ASP A 256 11.19 -17.75 41.51
N GLU A 257 11.02 -18.84 40.76
CA GLU A 257 10.32 -20.02 41.23
C GLU A 257 11.28 -21.18 41.52
N ARG A 258 10.85 -22.07 42.44
CA ARG A 258 11.60 -23.30 42.73
C ARG A 258 11.54 -24.36 41.62
N SER A 259 10.58 -24.22 40.72
CA SER A 259 10.33 -25.15 39.60
C SER A 259 10.95 -24.62 38.31
N GLN A 260 11.86 -25.40 37.73
CA GLN A 260 12.49 -25.15 36.45
C GLN A 260 11.46 -24.92 35.31
N TYR A 261 10.41 -25.71 35.29
CA TYR A 261 9.32 -25.58 34.27
C TYR A 261 8.58 -24.25 34.40
N LYS A 262 8.27 -23.82 35.63
CA LYS A 262 7.61 -22.52 35.85
C LYS A 262 8.52 -21.35 35.47
N ASN A 263 9.83 -21.44 35.79
CA ASN A 263 10.79 -20.45 35.35
C ASN A 263 10.92 -20.41 33.82
N LYS A 264 10.90 -21.56 33.14
CA LYS A 264 10.90 -21.61 31.68
C LYS A 264 9.67 -20.96 31.09
N ASP A 265 8.48 -21.28 31.59
CA ASP A 265 7.22 -20.67 31.07
C ASP A 265 7.20 -19.16 31.28
N ARG A 266 7.69 -18.69 32.44
CA ARG A 266 7.78 -17.27 32.75
C ARG A 266 8.82 -16.57 31.85
N ALA A 267 9.99 -17.17 31.68
CA ALA A 267 11.03 -16.65 30.79
C ALA A 267 10.55 -16.57 29.35
N MET A 268 9.80 -17.56 28.87
CA MET A 268 9.17 -17.55 27.54
C MET A 268 8.15 -16.42 27.38
N LYS A 269 7.34 -16.16 28.40
CA LYS A 269 6.37 -15.04 28.37
C LYS A 269 7.10 -13.70 28.31
N ILE A 270 8.15 -13.53 29.12
CA ILE A 270 8.97 -12.31 29.14
C ILE A 270 9.69 -12.14 27.79
N LEU A 271 10.25 -13.22 27.23
CA LEU A 271 10.89 -13.17 25.93
C LEU A 271 9.91 -12.75 24.83
N ARG A 272 8.70 -13.32 24.82
CA ARG A 272 7.65 -12.96 23.85
C ARG A 272 7.27 -11.48 23.95
N SER A 273 7.08 -10.97 25.18
CA SER A 273 6.77 -9.54 25.38
C SER A 273 7.88 -8.63 24.88
N ARG A 274 9.16 -8.97 25.17
CA ARG A 274 10.31 -8.16 24.71
C ARG A 274 10.49 -8.21 23.20
N LEU A 275 10.28 -9.37 22.56
CA LEU A 275 10.33 -9.48 21.11
C LEU A 275 9.20 -8.69 20.45
N LEU A 276 8.00 -8.71 21.06
CA LEU A 276 6.87 -7.91 20.57
C LEU A 276 7.18 -6.41 20.67
N GLU A 277 7.63 -5.97 21.83
CA GLU A 277 8.04 -4.56 22.06
C GLU A 277 9.12 -4.11 21.07
N GLN A 278 10.13 -4.94 20.81
CA GLN A 278 11.17 -4.63 19.82
C GLN A 278 10.59 -4.52 18.41
N ALA A 279 9.75 -5.45 17.99
CA ALA A 279 9.17 -5.45 16.66
C ALA A 279 8.18 -4.28 16.45
N GLU A 280 7.40 -3.93 17.48
CA GLU A 280 6.55 -2.73 17.47
C GLU A 280 7.39 -1.44 17.38
N GLN A 281 8.52 -1.39 18.09
CA GLN A 281 9.43 -0.25 18.02
C GLN A 281 10.05 -0.09 16.63
N GLU A 282 10.53 -1.19 16.02
CA GLU A 282 11.07 -1.18 14.66
C GLU A 282 10.02 -0.74 13.63
N GLN A 283 8.77 -1.20 13.78
CA GLN A 283 7.65 -0.79 12.94
C GLN A 283 7.35 0.70 13.10
N ASN A 284 7.27 1.19 14.34
CA ASN A 284 7.03 2.60 14.64
C ASN A 284 8.14 3.50 14.09
N ASP A 285 9.40 3.08 14.21
CA ASP A 285 10.55 3.81 13.68
C ASP A 285 10.51 3.88 12.15
N SER A 286 10.10 2.81 11.48
CA SER A 286 9.88 2.78 10.04
C SER A 286 8.77 3.74 9.60
N ILE A 287 7.61 3.70 10.27
CA ILE A 287 6.48 4.61 10.01
C ILE A 287 6.91 6.07 10.23
N ALA A 288 7.64 6.34 11.31
CA ALA A 288 8.15 7.68 11.61
C ALA A 288 9.17 8.17 10.56
N ALA A 289 9.99 7.27 10.01
CA ALA A 289 10.91 7.59 8.93
C ALA A 289 10.17 7.90 7.62
N ASP A 290 9.15 7.11 7.28
CA ASP A 290 8.30 7.32 6.10
C ASP A 290 7.55 8.65 6.20
N ARG A 291 6.93 8.93 7.36
CA ARG A 291 6.29 10.22 7.63
C ARG A 291 7.25 11.39 7.44
N ARG A 292 8.47 11.30 7.99
CA ARG A 292 9.49 12.38 7.85
C ARG A 292 9.88 12.61 6.40
N ARG A 293 9.99 11.55 5.60
CA ARG A 293 10.29 11.65 4.16
C ARG A 293 9.17 12.35 3.39
N GLN A 294 7.91 12.05 3.70
CA GLN A 294 6.74 12.62 3.04
C GLN A 294 6.51 14.09 3.39
N VAL A 295 6.68 14.45 4.66
CA VAL A 295 6.39 15.82 5.17
C VAL A 295 7.55 16.79 4.91
N GLY A 296 8.80 16.29 4.85
CA GLY A 296 9.98 17.12 4.65
C GLY A 296 10.08 18.24 5.71
N SER A 297 10.52 19.43 5.29
CA SER A 297 10.63 20.62 6.17
C SER A 297 9.33 21.39 6.32
N GLY A 298 8.25 21.04 5.61
CA GLY A 298 7.01 21.83 5.56
C GLY A 298 7.15 23.18 4.83
N ASP A 299 8.29 23.42 4.17
CA ASP A 299 8.51 24.65 3.40
C ASP A 299 7.74 24.58 2.06
N ARG A 300 7.04 25.67 1.75
CA ARG A 300 6.28 25.86 0.51
C ARG A 300 7.09 25.70 -0.79
N SER A 301 8.42 25.63 -0.73
CA SER A 301 9.29 25.41 -1.90
C SER A 301 9.24 23.95 -2.39
N GLY A 302 9.14 22.97 -1.50
CA GLY A 302 9.08 21.54 -1.81
C GLY A 302 7.70 21.01 -2.22
N ARG A 303 6.84 21.87 -2.75
CA ARG A 303 5.46 21.54 -3.11
C ARG A 303 5.33 20.46 -4.18
N ILE A 304 4.42 19.53 -3.97
CA ILE A 304 3.98 18.60 -5.01
C ILE A 304 2.86 19.20 -5.87
N ARG A 305 1.97 19.99 -5.25
CA ARG A 305 0.78 20.53 -5.92
C ARG A 305 0.51 21.98 -5.52
N THR A 306 -0.05 22.77 -6.46
CA THR A 306 -0.47 24.17 -6.22
C THR A 306 -1.94 24.35 -6.59
N TYR A 307 -2.71 24.89 -5.65
CA TYR A 307 -4.12 25.25 -5.76
C TYR A 307 -4.24 26.77 -5.87
N ASN A 308 -4.58 27.27 -7.06
CA ASN A 308 -4.70 28.70 -7.34
C ASN A 308 -6.18 29.06 -7.52
N PHE A 309 -6.79 29.56 -6.46
CA PHE A 309 -8.21 29.90 -6.43
C PHE A 309 -8.58 31.04 -7.39
N PRO A 310 -7.85 32.18 -7.46
CA PRO A 310 -8.16 33.26 -8.40
C PRO A 310 -8.21 32.83 -9.87
N GLN A 311 -7.45 31.82 -10.25
CA GLN A 311 -7.38 31.31 -11.63
C GLN A 311 -8.18 30.02 -11.83
N ASN A 312 -8.90 29.54 -10.82
CA ASN A 312 -9.56 28.24 -10.81
C ASN A 312 -8.66 27.11 -11.33
N ARG A 313 -7.37 27.12 -10.95
CA ARG A 313 -6.31 26.29 -11.48
C ARG A 313 -5.68 25.43 -10.41
N VAL A 314 -5.49 24.15 -10.70
CA VAL A 314 -4.65 23.23 -9.93
C VAL A 314 -3.50 22.74 -10.82
N SER A 315 -2.28 22.70 -10.26
CA SER A 315 -1.09 22.21 -10.97
C SER A 315 -0.37 21.16 -10.12
N ASP A 316 -0.15 19.98 -10.68
CA ASP A 316 0.71 18.95 -10.10
C ASP A 316 2.10 19.07 -10.73
N HIS A 317 3.11 19.34 -9.88
CA HIS A 317 4.46 19.65 -10.35
C HIS A 317 5.30 18.42 -10.65
N ARG A 318 4.85 17.23 -10.26
CA ARG A 318 5.57 15.98 -10.52
C ARG A 318 5.51 15.56 -11.99
N ILE A 319 4.36 15.81 -12.62
CA ILE A 319 4.07 15.45 -14.02
C ILE A 319 3.75 16.68 -14.88
N GLU A 320 4.04 17.90 -14.37
CA GLU A 320 3.75 19.18 -15.04
C GLU A 320 2.29 19.35 -15.50
N LEU A 321 1.35 18.62 -14.86
CA LEU A 321 -0.06 18.67 -15.19
C LEU A 321 -0.70 19.95 -14.65
N THR A 322 -1.42 20.67 -15.50
CA THR A 322 -2.18 21.86 -15.12
C THR A 322 -3.63 21.75 -15.59
N LEU A 323 -4.57 21.89 -14.65
CA LEU A 323 -6.00 21.82 -14.89
C LEU A 323 -6.69 23.10 -14.43
N TYR A 324 -7.64 23.62 -15.22
CA TYR A 324 -8.48 24.79 -14.90
C TYR A 324 -9.84 24.34 -14.35
N ARG A 325 -9.82 23.41 -13.41
CA ARG A 325 -11.01 22.78 -12.79
C ARG A 325 -10.81 22.59 -11.29
N LEU A 326 -10.24 23.62 -10.62
CA LEU A 326 -9.98 23.55 -9.19
C LEU A 326 -11.26 23.26 -8.38
N ASP A 327 -12.39 23.88 -8.75
CA ASP A 327 -13.66 23.66 -8.07
C ASP A 327 -14.10 22.21 -8.08
N ALA A 328 -13.93 21.50 -9.23
CA ALA A 328 -14.25 20.09 -9.33
C ALA A 328 -13.35 19.25 -8.40
N VAL A 329 -12.04 19.53 -8.40
CA VAL A 329 -11.07 18.85 -7.54
C VAL A 329 -11.42 19.06 -6.06
N MET A 330 -11.70 20.30 -5.62
CA MET A 330 -12.08 20.61 -4.24
C MET A 330 -13.42 20.01 -3.82
N ASN A 331 -14.26 19.63 -4.78
CA ASN A 331 -15.50 18.90 -4.55
C ASN A 331 -15.36 17.37 -4.66
N GLY A 332 -14.13 16.86 -4.68
CA GLY A 332 -13.85 15.43 -4.61
C GLY A 332 -13.56 14.73 -5.94
N ASP A 333 -13.47 15.46 -7.08
CA ASP A 333 -13.09 14.86 -8.37
C ASP A 333 -11.55 14.76 -8.49
N LEU A 334 -10.94 13.96 -7.60
CA LEU A 334 -9.49 13.78 -7.54
C LEU A 334 -8.95 12.89 -8.65
N ASP A 335 -9.79 12.11 -9.31
CA ASP A 335 -9.36 11.23 -10.40
C ASP A 335 -8.76 12.00 -11.58
N LEU A 336 -9.18 13.25 -11.78
CA LEU A 336 -8.55 14.15 -12.73
C LEU A 336 -7.03 14.33 -12.55
N LEU A 337 -6.54 14.13 -11.32
CA LEU A 337 -5.13 14.23 -10.96
C LEU A 337 -4.50 12.84 -10.73
N ILE A 338 -5.24 11.93 -10.11
CA ILE A 338 -4.74 10.61 -9.73
C ILE A 338 -4.52 9.69 -10.94
N GLU A 339 -5.45 9.69 -11.90
CA GLU A 339 -5.31 8.85 -13.09
C GLU A 339 -4.05 9.18 -13.94
N PRO A 340 -3.73 10.46 -14.23
CA PRO A 340 -2.47 10.79 -14.88
C PRO A 340 -1.22 10.40 -14.09
N LEU A 341 -1.27 10.49 -12.74
CA LEU A 341 -0.16 10.10 -11.88
C LEU A 341 0.03 8.58 -11.86
N LEU A 342 -1.07 7.80 -11.85
CA LEU A 342 -1.02 6.34 -12.01
C LEU A 342 -0.42 5.95 -13.36
N ALA A 343 -0.86 6.60 -14.44
CA ALA A 343 -0.31 6.34 -15.78
C ALA A 343 1.20 6.65 -15.85
N HIS A 344 1.63 7.75 -15.22
CA HIS A 344 3.04 8.10 -15.14
C HIS A 344 3.87 7.08 -14.35
N GLU A 345 3.39 6.65 -13.16
CA GLU A 345 4.05 5.61 -12.35
C GLU A 345 4.17 4.29 -13.13
N GLN A 346 3.11 3.91 -13.85
CA GLN A 346 3.12 2.71 -14.68
C GLN A 346 4.13 2.81 -15.83
N ALA A 347 4.21 3.97 -16.49
CA ALA A 347 5.19 4.22 -17.55
C ALA A 347 6.63 4.16 -17.03
N GLU A 348 6.92 4.76 -15.88
CA GLU A 348 8.24 4.66 -15.24
C GLU A 348 8.61 3.21 -14.87
N LYS A 349 7.66 2.46 -14.28
CA LYS A 349 7.88 1.04 -13.96
C LYS A 349 8.16 0.19 -15.21
N LEU A 350 7.52 0.48 -16.35
CA LEU A 350 7.77 -0.20 -17.62
C LEU A 350 9.17 0.14 -18.14
N GLN A 351 9.58 1.41 -18.14
CA GLN A 351 10.91 1.84 -18.58
C GLN A 351 12.04 1.23 -17.76
N ASN A 352 11.89 1.22 -16.41
CA ASN A 352 12.87 0.62 -15.51
C ASN A 352 13.02 -0.90 -15.69
N ARG A 353 11.99 -1.57 -16.22
CA ARG A 353 12.02 -3.00 -16.51
C ARG A 353 12.70 -3.33 -17.83
N GLU A 354 12.64 -2.42 -18.80
CA GLU A 354 13.31 -2.56 -20.10
C GLU A 354 14.80 -2.21 -20.04
N HIS A 355 15.21 -1.41 -19.04
CA HIS A 355 16.59 -1.01 -18.78
C HIS A 355 16.96 -1.25 -17.31
N PRO A 356 17.11 -2.52 -16.85
CA PRO A 356 17.62 -2.77 -15.51
C PRO A 356 19.09 -2.29 -15.46
N GLU A 357 19.38 -1.33 -14.54
CA GLU A 357 20.74 -0.85 -14.26
C GLU A 357 21.69 -1.97 -13.78
#